data_89978c3e0dd36e0b704bcf8cfac93626
#
_entry.id   89978c3e0dd36e0b704bcf8cfac93626
#
_cell.length_a   1.000
_cell.length_b   1.000
_cell.length_c   1.000
_cell.angle_alpha   90.00
_cell.angle_beta   90.00
_cell.angle_gamma   90.00
#
_symmetry.space_group_name_H-M   'P 1'
#
loop_
_entity.id
_entity.type
_entity.pdbx_description
1 polymer ?
#
loop_
_entity_poly.entity_id
_entity_poly.type
_entity_poly.pdbx_seq_one_letter_code
_entity_poly.pdbx_strand_id
1 'polypeptide(L)'
;ERLSGRSRFASTILFPKIEKILILGNRTGIIRAEVMNMKLIDRGMYLRKLIGVIGTPDIKVVTGVRRSGKSKLLEAFKGYVEANIADANIVHINYNLTKYEKFKDYHVLNEYIESSYVDGKQNFVLIDEVQMCPGFELTINNLHAQERFDIYITGSNAFLLSSDLATLFTGRTFEVKVFPFSFSEFCEYYSLTDRYAAFSRYLREGGMAGSYLYQDPEAKYDYIADVFDTLIVR
;
A
#
# COMPACT_ATOMS: atom_id res chain seq x y z
N GLU A 1 -12.73 39.59 -25.37
CA GLU A 1 -13.75 38.49 -25.26
C GLU A 1 -13.19 37.32 -24.50
N ARG A 2 -13.95 36.90 -23.52
CA ARG A 2 -13.62 35.94 -22.47
C ARG A 2 -13.67 34.51 -23.02
N LEU A 3 -12.73 33.67 -22.63
CA LEU A 3 -12.90 32.21 -22.68
C LEU A 3 -12.71 31.65 -21.29
N SER A 4 -13.81 31.34 -20.64
CA SER A 4 -13.97 30.50 -19.50
C SER A 4 -13.95 29.05 -19.97
N GLY A 5 -13.00 28.25 -19.51
CA GLY A 5 -12.96 26.81 -19.75
C GLY A 5 -12.44 26.10 -18.51
N ARG A 6 -13.27 26.02 -17.46
CA ARG A 6 -13.01 25.09 -16.34
C ARG A 6 -13.45 23.70 -16.78
N SER A 7 -12.50 22.91 -17.24
CA SER A 7 -12.69 21.48 -17.44
C SER A 7 -12.82 20.77 -16.08
N ARG A 8 -14.02 20.24 -15.82
CA ARG A 8 -14.33 19.33 -14.73
C ARG A 8 -13.78 17.95 -15.10
N PHE A 9 -12.60 17.59 -14.63
CA PHE A 9 -12.20 16.18 -14.58
C PHE A 9 -12.65 15.58 -13.23
N ALA A 10 -13.92 15.21 -13.17
CA ALA A 10 -14.40 14.25 -12.21
C ALA A 10 -14.45 12.88 -12.93
N SER A 11 -13.30 12.24 -13.07
CA SER A 11 -13.26 10.84 -13.48
C SER A 11 -13.53 9.99 -12.24
N THR A 12 -14.76 9.50 -12.16
CA THR A 12 -15.16 8.44 -11.23
C THR A 12 -14.34 7.21 -11.59
N ILE A 13 -13.33 6.87 -10.77
CA ILE A 13 -12.60 5.62 -10.91
C ILE A 13 -13.55 4.50 -10.47
N LEU A 14 -14.12 3.79 -11.43
CA LEU A 14 -14.93 2.60 -11.18
C LEU A 14 -13.96 1.45 -10.84
N PHE A 15 -13.92 1.04 -9.58
CA PHE A 15 -13.25 -0.20 -9.18
C PHE A 15 -14.13 -1.39 -9.58
N PRO A 16 -13.58 -2.46 -10.18
CA PRO A 16 -14.36 -3.65 -10.48
C PRO A 16 -14.87 -4.29 -9.18
N LYS A 17 -16.18 -4.55 -9.14
CA LYS A 17 -16.81 -5.37 -8.09
C LYS A 17 -16.16 -6.74 -8.11
N ILE A 18 -15.52 -7.12 -7.00
CA ILE A 18 -15.10 -8.51 -6.77
C ILE A 18 -16.38 -9.31 -6.50
N GLU A 19 -16.83 -10.05 -7.51
CA GLU A 19 -17.96 -10.95 -7.41
C GLU A 19 -17.64 -12.16 -6.52
N LYS A 20 -18.68 -12.58 -5.80
CA LYS A 20 -18.74 -13.65 -4.82
C LYS A 20 -18.24 -14.98 -5.39
N ILE A 21 -17.28 -15.62 -4.72
CA ILE A 21 -17.06 -17.06 -4.87
C ILE A 21 -18.10 -17.77 -3.99
N LEU A 22 -19.07 -18.40 -4.64
CA LEU A 22 -20.06 -19.24 -4.00
C LEU A 22 -19.48 -20.65 -3.84
N ILE A 23 -19.17 -21.06 -2.61
CA ILE A 23 -18.86 -22.46 -2.32
C ILE A 23 -20.13 -23.09 -1.78
N LEU A 24 -20.75 -23.94 -2.59
CA LEU A 24 -21.83 -24.83 -2.21
C LEU A 24 -21.24 -26.06 -1.50
N GLY A 25 -21.54 -26.22 -0.22
CA GLY A 25 -21.22 -27.41 0.58
C GLY A 25 -22.37 -27.76 1.52
N ASN A 26 -22.79 -29.02 1.48
CA ASN A 26 -23.99 -29.57 2.12
C ASN A 26 -23.98 -29.53 3.65
N ARG A 27 -25.20 -29.28 4.18
CA ARG A 27 -25.82 -29.70 5.46
C ARG A 27 -24.90 -29.88 6.67
N THR A 28 -24.86 -28.89 7.52
CA THR A 28 -25.12 -28.84 8.97
C THR A 28 -24.57 -27.48 9.50
N GLY A 29 -25.44 -26.72 10.17
CA GLY A 29 -25.07 -25.59 11.02
C GLY A 29 -24.29 -24.47 10.30
N ILE A 30 -24.95 -23.67 9.46
CA ILE A 30 -24.34 -22.52 8.80
C ILE A 30 -24.21 -21.41 9.85
N ILE A 31 -23.02 -21.27 10.45
CA ILE A 31 -22.53 -19.97 10.86
C ILE A 31 -22.20 -19.27 9.54
N ARG A 32 -23.07 -18.38 9.10
CA ARG A 32 -22.76 -17.43 8.02
C ARG A 32 -21.59 -16.60 8.51
N ALA A 33 -20.37 -16.98 8.11
CA ALA A 33 -19.28 -16.05 8.05
C ALA A 33 -19.68 -15.03 6.97
N GLU A 34 -20.32 -13.95 7.36
CA GLU A 34 -20.38 -12.75 6.55
C GLU A 34 -18.92 -12.40 6.30
N VAL A 35 -18.45 -12.56 5.07
CA VAL A 35 -17.17 -12.03 4.63
C VAL A 35 -17.27 -10.53 4.94
N MET A 36 -16.57 -10.10 5.99
CA MET A 36 -16.56 -8.71 6.42
C MET A 36 -16.09 -7.89 5.24
N ASN A 37 -17.04 -7.23 4.59
CA ASN A 37 -16.79 -6.30 3.48
C ASN A 37 -16.04 -5.11 4.05
N MET A 38 -14.72 -5.19 4.09
CA MET A 38 -13.87 -4.05 4.45
C MET A 38 -14.21 -2.92 3.49
N LYS A 39 -14.81 -1.85 4.01
CA LYS A 39 -15.00 -0.62 3.25
C LYS A 39 -13.62 -0.05 2.94
N LEU A 40 -13.22 -0.10 1.67
CA LEU A 40 -11.99 0.55 1.23
C LEU A 40 -12.23 2.05 1.17
N ILE A 41 -11.37 2.80 1.83
CA ILE A 41 -11.33 4.26 1.73
C ILE A 41 -10.35 4.63 0.63
N ASP A 42 -10.80 5.51 -0.26
CA ASP A 42 -9.91 6.09 -1.26
C ASP A 42 -8.91 7.02 -0.59
N ARG A 43 -7.67 6.55 -0.51
CA ARG A 43 -6.51 7.32 -0.03
C ARG A 43 -5.88 8.14 -1.16
N GLY A 44 -6.71 8.77 -1.97
CA GLY A 44 -6.35 9.46 -3.21
C GLY A 44 -5.22 10.48 -3.08
N MET A 45 -5.00 11.06 -1.88
CA MET A 45 -3.87 11.95 -1.65
C MET A 45 -2.52 11.20 -1.79
N TYR A 46 -2.40 10.02 -1.21
CA TYR A 46 -1.18 9.20 -1.30
C TYR A 46 -1.02 8.60 -2.69
N LEU A 47 -2.12 8.10 -3.27
CA LEU A 47 -2.11 7.54 -4.61
C LEU A 47 -1.68 8.60 -5.65
N ARG A 48 -2.21 9.83 -5.57
CA ARG A 48 -1.78 10.94 -6.44
C ARG A 48 -0.29 11.28 -6.29
N LYS A 49 0.28 11.16 -5.08
CA LYS A 49 1.72 11.35 -4.89
C LYS A 49 2.53 10.30 -5.65
N LEU A 50 2.14 9.02 -5.58
CA LEU A 50 2.81 7.95 -6.31
C LEU A 50 2.67 8.13 -7.84
N ILE A 51 1.47 8.49 -8.30
CA ILE A 51 1.21 8.76 -9.72
C ILE A 51 2.05 9.95 -10.22
N GLY A 52 2.16 11.01 -9.43
CA GLY A 52 2.89 12.22 -9.81
C GLY A 52 4.40 12.05 -9.96
N VAL A 53 4.94 10.92 -9.53
CA VAL A 53 6.39 10.62 -9.63
C VAL A 53 6.68 9.43 -10.55
N ILE A 54 5.69 8.99 -11.34
CA ILE A 54 5.90 7.98 -12.37
C ILE A 54 6.97 8.47 -13.36
N GLY A 55 7.93 7.60 -13.66
CA GLY A 55 9.01 7.89 -14.60
C GLY A 55 10.11 8.81 -14.08
N THR A 56 10.05 9.26 -12.80
CA THR A 56 11.21 9.94 -12.20
C THR A 56 12.29 8.92 -11.84
N PRO A 57 13.58 9.31 -11.83
CA PRO A 57 14.68 8.37 -11.56
C PRO A 57 14.71 7.88 -10.10
N ASP A 58 14.01 8.56 -9.18
CA ASP A 58 14.06 8.21 -7.76
C ASP A 58 13.48 6.82 -7.46
N ILE A 59 14.01 6.18 -6.42
CA ILE A 59 13.40 5.03 -5.78
C ILE A 59 12.22 5.52 -4.93
N LYS A 60 10.99 5.10 -5.23
CA LYS A 60 9.79 5.50 -4.48
C LYS A 60 9.63 4.62 -3.26
N VAL A 61 9.76 5.21 -2.08
CA VAL A 61 9.75 4.50 -0.79
C VAL A 61 8.46 4.83 -0.05
N VAL A 62 7.59 3.85 0.10
CA VAL A 62 6.35 3.98 0.87
C VAL A 62 6.59 3.53 2.29
N THR A 63 6.69 4.50 3.21
CA THR A 63 6.92 4.26 4.63
C THR A 63 5.65 4.42 5.45
N GLY A 64 5.68 4.01 6.69
CA GLY A 64 4.57 4.18 7.63
C GLY A 64 4.53 3.05 8.65
N VAL A 65 3.84 3.30 9.75
CA VAL A 65 3.69 2.30 10.83
C VAL A 65 3.05 1.02 10.29
N ARG A 66 3.30 -0.10 10.96
CA ARG A 66 2.66 -1.37 10.64
C ARG A 66 1.14 -1.19 10.61
N ARG A 67 0.45 -1.81 9.62
CA ARG A 67 -1.01 -1.74 9.44
C ARG A 67 -1.56 -0.34 9.05
N SER A 68 -0.72 0.62 8.65
CA SER A 68 -1.18 1.93 8.14
C SER A 68 -1.79 1.89 6.73
N GLY A 69 -1.74 0.74 6.03
CA GLY A 69 -2.32 0.57 4.71
C GLY A 69 -1.34 0.68 3.54
N LYS A 70 -0.03 0.59 3.76
CA LYS A 70 1.01 0.65 2.70
C LYS A 70 0.78 -0.37 1.59
N SER A 71 0.59 -1.64 1.94
CA SER A 71 0.33 -2.71 0.96
C SER A 71 -0.92 -2.44 0.11
N LYS A 72 -1.99 -1.92 0.73
CA LYS A 72 -3.21 -1.55 0.00
C LYS A 72 -3.01 -0.36 -0.92
N LEU A 73 -2.18 0.60 -0.53
CA LEU A 73 -1.80 1.71 -1.39
C LEU A 73 -0.99 1.23 -2.60
N LEU A 74 -0.04 0.30 -2.39
CA LEU A 74 0.76 -0.26 -3.49
C LEU A 74 -0.11 -1.10 -4.45
N GLU A 75 -1.08 -1.87 -3.93
CA GLU A 75 -2.08 -2.58 -4.75
C GLU A 75 -2.95 -1.60 -5.57
N ALA A 76 -3.41 -0.51 -4.95
CA ALA A 76 -4.18 0.52 -5.66
C ALA A 76 -3.34 1.21 -6.75
N PHE A 77 -2.07 1.50 -6.47
CA PHE A 77 -1.15 2.05 -7.45
C PHE A 77 -0.93 1.08 -8.63
N LYS A 78 -0.71 -0.21 -8.34
CA LYS A 78 -0.62 -1.26 -9.37
C LYS A 78 -1.85 -1.26 -10.26
N GLY A 79 -3.05 -1.26 -9.66
CA GLY A 79 -4.31 -1.21 -10.42
C GLY A 79 -4.45 0.04 -11.29
N TYR A 80 -3.96 1.19 -10.80
CA TYR A 80 -3.91 2.42 -11.59
C TYR A 80 -2.99 2.26 -12.82
N VAL A 81 -1.78 1.74 -12.62
CA VAL A 81 -0.81 1.52 -13.71
C VAL A 81 -1.39 0.58 -14.77
N GLU A 82 -1.98 -0.56 -14.34
CA GLU A 82 -2.61 -1.53 -15.24
C GLU A 82 -3.76 -0.93 -16.07
N ALA A 83 -4.51 -0.01 -15.48
CA ALA A 83 -5.67 0.59 -16.15
C ALA A 83 -5.32 1.78 -17.06
N ASN A 84 -4.21 2.49 -16.80
CA ASN A 84 -3.93 3.78 -17.44
C ASN A 84 -2.65 3.81 -18.28
N ILE A 85 -1.77 2.82 -18.16
CA ILE A 85 -0.51 2.75 -18.90
C ILE A 85 -0.50 1.48 -19.76
N ALA A 86 -0.82 1.63 -21.04
CA ALA A 86 -1.03 0.51 -21.98
C ALA A 86 0.23 -0.37 -22.15
N ASP A 87 1.41 0.25 -22.10
CA ASP A 87 2.70 -0.43 -22.29
C ASP A 87 3.42 -0.72 -20.97
N ALA A 88 2.69 -0.81 -19.86
CA ALA A 88 3.27 -1.17 -18.59
C ALA A 88 3.66 -2.66 -18.54
N ASN A 89 4.86 -2.92 -18.06
CA ASN A 89 5.30 -4.23 -17.58
C ASN A 89 5.49 -4.14 -16.07
N ILE A 90 4.81 -4.99 -15.28
CA ILE A 90 4.76 -4.86 -13.83
C ILE A 90 5.28 -6.13 -13.17
N VAL A 91 6.38 -6.01 -12.46
CA VAL A 91 6.87 -7.02 -11.51
C VAL A 91 6.36 -6.64 -10.13
N HIS A 92 5.48 -7.45 -9.55
CA HIS A 92 4.93 -7.22 -8.22
C HIS A 92 5.23 -8.37 -7.27
N ILE A 93 6.00 -8.09 -6.22
CA ILE A 93 6.41 -9.04 -5.19
C ILE A 93 5.83 -8.57 -3.85
N ASN A 94 5.10 -9.46 -3.18
CA ASN A 94 4.54 -9.22 -1.85
C ASN A 94 5.03 -10.31 -0.89
N TYR A 95 5.99 -9.99 -0.04
CA TYR A 95 6.59 -10.94 0.88
C TYR A 95 5.69 -11.47 2.00
N ASN A 96 4.47 -10.93 2.13
CA ASN A 96 3.45 -11.52 3.00
C ASN A 96 2.85 -12.82 2.41
N LEU A 97 3.13 -13.13 1.13
CA LEU A 97 2.62 -14.30 0.44
C LEU A 97 3.73 -15.34 0.25
N THR A 98 3.48 -16.57 0.67
CA THR A 98 4.46 -17.68 0.62
C THR A 98 4.99 -17.99 -0.77
N LYS A 99 4.22 -17.71 -1.83
CA LYS A 99 4.65 -17.91 -3.22
C LYS A 99 5.90 -17.10 -3.61
N TYR A 100 6.21 -16.04 -2.84
CA TYR A 100 7.38 -15.18 -3.04
C TYR A 100 8.56 -15.53 -2.12
N GLU A 101 8.46 -16.60 -1.32
CA GLU A 101 9.49 -16.99 -0.36
C GLU A 101 10.86 -17.22 -1.01
N LYS A 102 10.91 -17.77 -2.21
CA LYS A 102 12.15 -17.99 -2.96
C LYS A 102 12.91 -16.70 -3.29
N PHE A 103 12.24 -15.55 -3.32
CA PHE A 103 12.84 -14.25 -3.58
C PHE A 103 13.36 -13.54 -2.32
N LYS A 104 13.41 -14.21 -1.16
CA LYS A 104 14.10 -13.71 0.03
C LYS A 104 15.63 -13.75 -0.09
N ASP A 105 16.14 -14.46 -1.08
CA ASP A 105 17.52 -14.34 -1.53
C ASP A 105 17.62 -13.20 -2.53
N TYR A 106 18.45 -12.19 -2.23
CA TYR A 106 18.55 -10.99 -3.07
C TYR A 106 19.16 -11.27 -4.45
N HIS A 107 19.98 -12.32 -4.61
CA HIS A 107 20.48 -12.74 -5.92
C HIS A 107 19.33 -13.27 -6.79
N VAL A 108 18.51 -14.15 -6.23
CA VAL A 108 17.35 -14.71 -6.92
C VAL A 108 16.32 -13.62 -7.23
N LEU A 109 16.14 -12.66 -6.32
CA LEU A 109 15.30 -11.49 -6.53
C LEU A 109 15.81 -10.66 -7.72
N ASN A 110 17.11 -10.36 -7.73
CA ASN A 110 17.73 -9.57 -8.79
C ASN A 110 17.59 -10.24 -10.16
N GLU A 111 17.97 -11.51 -10.27
CA GLU A 111 17.85 -12.28 -11.51
C GLU A 111 16.41 -12.33 -12.03
N TYR A 112 15.45 -12.52 -11.14
CA TYR A 112 14.05 -12.55 -11.51
C TYR A 112 13.57 -11.22 -12.08
N ILE A 113 13.91 -10.09 -11.44
CA ILE A 113 13.50 -8.77 -11.90
C ILE A 113 14.18 -8.44 -13.25
N GLU A 114 15.48 -8.70 -13.37
CA GLU A 114 16.22 -8.46 -14.63
C GLU A 114 15.68 -9.30 -15.78
N SER A 115 15.39 -10.58 -15.53
CA SER A 115 14.81 -11.46 -16.56
C SER A 115 13.37 -11.10 -16.96
N SER A 116 12.69 -10.33 -16.10
CA SER A 116 11.33 -9.84 -16.35
C SER A 116 11.30 -8.51 -17.11
N TYR A 117 12.46 -7.93 -17.43
CA TYR A 117 12.54 -6.70 -18.21
C TYR A 117 11.99 -6.90 -19.62
N VAL A 118 11.20 -5.95 -20.10
CA VAL A 118 10.67 -5.96 -21.46
C VAL A 118 11.10 -4.67 -22.17
N ASP A 119 11.88 -4.81 -23.22
CA ASP A 119 12.34 -3.66 -24.00
C ASP A 119 11.17 -2.91 -24.66
N GLY A 120 11.27 -1.59 -24.72
CA GLY A 120 10.23 -0.72 -25.28
C GLY A 120 8.99 -0.55 -24.39
N LYS A 121 8.94 -1.17 -23.19
CA LYS A 121 7.88 -0.98 -22.21
C LYS A 121 8.33 -0.16 -21.02
N GLN A 122 7.36 0.44 -20.31
CA GLN A 122 7.59 1.05 -19.02
C GLN A 122 7.61 -0.06 -17.95
N ASN A 123 8.79 -0.33 -17.38
CA ASN A 123 9.03 -1.46 -16.49
C ASN A 123 8.90 -1.01 -15.03
N PHE A 124 7.82 -1.41 -14.36
CA PHE A 124 7.56 -1.13 -12.95
C PHE A 124 8.01 -2.28 -12.06
N VAL A 125 8.69 -1.97 -10.98
CA VAL A 125 9.07 -2.93 -9.92
C VAL A 125 8.40 -2.50 -8.62
N LEU A 126 7.46 -3.30 -8.15
CA LEU A 126 6.68 -3.06 -6.94
C LEU A 126 7.02 -4.14 -5.91
N ILE A 127 7.66 -3.77 -4.79
CA ILE A 127 8.04 -4.73 -3.73
C ILE A 127 7.41 -4.32 -2.40
N ASP A 128 6.55 -5.17 -1.86
CA ASP A 128 5.88 -4.97 -0.59
C ASP A 128 6.61 -5.71 0.54
N GLU A 129 6.88 -4.99 1.65
CA GLU A 129 7.64 -5.44 2.83
C GLU A 129 9.08 -5.88 2.46
N VAL A 130 9.79 -5.01 1.76
CA VAL A 130 11.13 -5.27 1.18
C VAL A 130 12.16 -5.75 2.19
N GLN A 131 12.05 -5.37 3.46
CA GLN A 131 12.95 -5.81 4.54
C GLN A 131 12.89 -7.33 4.82
N MET A 132 11.91 -8.03 4.27
CA MET A 132 11.85 -9.50 4.37
C MET A 132 12.88 -10.20 3.48
N CYS A 133 13.58 -9.46 2.61
CA CYS A 133 14.69 -9.94 1.79
C CYS A 133 15.99 -9.33 2.31
N PRO A 134 16.80 -10.04 3.11
CA PRO A 134 18.11 -9.54 3.55
C PRO A 134 19.00 -9.23 2.34
N GLY A 135 19.66 -8.07 2.33
CA GLY A 135 20.49 -7.65 1.20
C GLY A 135 19.73 -7.05 0.01
N PHE A 136 18.42 -6.79 0.16
CA PHE A 136 17.59 -6.19 -0.90
C PHE A 136 18.16 -4.86 -1.42
N GLU A 137 18.87 -4.12 -0.58
CA GLU A 137 19.50 -2.85 -0.92
C GLU A 137 20.50 -2.99 -2.07
N LEU A 138 21.19 -4.15 -2.17
CA LEU A 138 22.10 -4.44 -3.27
C LEU A 138 21.34 -4.58 -4.59
N THR A 139 20.23 -5.30 -4.56
CA THR A 139 19.32 -5.43 -5.71
C THR A 139 18.76 -4.08 -6.13
N ILE A 140 18.21 -3.30 -5.19
CA ILE A 140 17.60 -2.00 -5.50
C ILE A 140 18.62 -1.03 -6.08
N ASN A 141 19.83 -0.96 -5.52
CA ASN A 141 20.91 -0.13 -6.07
C ASN A 141 21.33 -0.57 -7.46
N ASN A 142 21.44 -1.88 -7.72
CA ASN A 142 21.76 -2.41 -9.04
C ASN A 142 20.68 -2.04 -10.08
N LEU A 143 19.41 -2.27 -9.76
CA LEU A 143 18.29 -1.92 -10.66
C LEU A 143 18.18 -0.42 -10.91
N HIS A 144 18.41 0.39 -9.88
CA HIS A 144 18.42 1.86 -9.99
C HIS A 144 19.55 2.34 -10.92
N ALA A 145 20.76 1.78 -10.78
CA ALA A 145 21.91 2.15 -11.61
C ALA A 145 21.71 1.80 -13.10
N GLN A 146 20.79 0.90 -13.41
CA GLN A 146 20.48 0.52 -14.80
C GLN A 146 19.53 1.51 -15.48
N GLU A 147 18.84 2.39 -14.73
CA GLU A 147 17.91 3.42 -15.23
C GLU A 147 16.77 2.88 -16.13
N ARG A 148 16.44 1.59 -15.98
CA ARG A 148 15.45 0.88 -16.83
C ARG A 148 14.15 0.55 -16.10
N PHE A 149 14.14 0.74 -14.78
CA PHE A 149 13.05 0.33 -13.91
C PHE A 149 12.50 1.51 -13.12
N ASP A 150 11.18 1.58 -13.03
CA ASP A 150 10.47 2.50 -12.15
C ASP A 150 10.17 1.77 -10.82
N ILE A 151 10.92 2.07 -9.76
CA ILE A 151 11.03 1.24 -8.55
C ILE A 151 10.18 1.82 -7.42
N TYR A 152 9.29 1.00 -6.86
CA TYR A 152 8.44 1.29 -5.71
C TYR A 152 8.61 0.21 -4.65
N ILE A 153 9.01 0.59 -3.45
CA ILE A 153 9.19 -0.33 -2.33
C ILE A 153 8.37 0.09 -1.14
N THR A 154 7.89 -0.86 -0.35
CA THR A 154 7.29 -0.57 0.95
C THR A 154 8.06 -1.27 2.07
N GLY A 155 8.00 -0.68 3.24
CA GLY A 155 8.53 -1.29 4.45
C GLY A 155 8.12 -0.54 5.72
N SER A 156 8.47 -1.08 6.88
CA SER A 156 8.20 -0.41 8.15
C SER A 156 9.16 0.78 8.36
N ASN A 157 8.67 1.84 9.03
CA ASN A 157 9.47 3.03 9.33
C ASN A 157 10.77 2.70 10.06
N ALA A 158 10.71 1.81 11.05
CA ALA A 158 11.88 1.46 11.87
C ALA A 158 13.04 0.91 11.04
N PHE A 159 12.72 0.21 9.96
CA PHE A 159 13.73 -0.38 9.09
C PHE A 159 14.19 0.57 7.97
N LEU A 160 13.24 1.18 7.24
CA LEU A 160 13.55 2.03 6.08
C LEU A 160 14.11 3.41 6.47
N LEU A 161 13.97 3.82 7.71
CA LEU A 161 14.57 5.04 8.27
C LEU A 161 15.81 4.75 9.13
N SER A 162 16.31 3.51 9.16
CA SER A 162 17.59 3.22 9.81
C SER A 162 18.71 4.04 9.15
N SER A 163 19.69 4.47 9.94
CA SER A 163 20.82 5.26 9.47
C SER A 163 21.55 4.62 8.29
N ASP A 164 21.58 3.30 8.27
CA ASP A 164 22.27 2.53 7.24
C ASP A 164 21.56 2.62 5.88
N LEU A 165 20.23 2.48 5.85
CA LEU A 165 19.47 2.62 4.61
C LEU A 165 19.35 4.07 4.14
N ALA A 166 19.22 5.02 5.08
CA ALA A 166 19.26 6.44 4.75
C ALA A 166 20.57 6.80 4.04
N THR A 167 21.70 6.20 4.46
CA THR A 167 23.01 6.40 3.83
C THR A 167 23.10 5.74 2.46
N LEU A 168 22.60 4.50 2.32
CA LEU A 168 22.67 3.74 1.06
C LEU A 168 21.84 4.35 -0.07
N PHE A 169 20.73 4.99 0.26
CA PHE A 169 19.81 5.60 -0.71
C PHE A 169 19.84 7.14 -0.70
N THR A 170 20.83 7.77 -0.03
CA THR A 170 20.90 9.23 0.10
C THR A 170 20.77 9.94 -1.25
N GLY A 171 19.81 10.85 -1.34
CA GLY A 171 19.57 11.68 -2.53
C GLY A 171 18.96 10.94 -3.73
N ARG A 172 18.51 9.67 -3.55
CA ARG A 172 17.96 8.85 -4.62
C ARG A 172 16.55 8.35 -4.33
N THR A 173 15.91 8.86 -3.27
CA THR A 173 14.59 8.39 -2.85
C THR A 173 13.54 9.49 -2.83
N PHE A 174 12.34 9.12 -3.23
CA PHE A 174 11.12 9.90 -3.00
C PHE A 174 10.26 9.18 -1.96
N GLU A 175 10.14 9.76 -0.76
CA GLU A 175 9.39 9.15 0.34
C GLU A 175 7.91 9.55 0.30
N VAL A 176 7.04 8.54 0.42
CA VAL A 176 5.60 8.69 0.67
C VAL A 176 5.27 8.10 2.04
N LYS A 177 5.17 8.97 3.04
CA LYS A 177 4.88 8.57 4.42
C LYS A 177 3.37 8.38 4.63
N VAL A 178 2.97 7.13 4.86
CA VAL A 178 1.58 6.72 5.06
C VAL A 178 1.24 6.67 6.55
N PHE A 179 0.34 7.53 6.98
CA PHE A 179 -0.15 7.58 8.35
C PHE A 179 -1.39 6.70 8.54
N PRO A 180 -1.74 6.31 9.77
CA PRO A 180 -3.08 5.83 10.08
C PRO A 180 -4.16 6.77 9.55
N PHE A 181 -5.42 6.33 9.53
CA PHE A 181 -6.51 7.16 9.02
C PHE A 181 -6.58 8.50 9.77
N SER A 182 -6.65 9.57 9.00
CA SER A 182 -6.99 10.90 9.48
C SER A 182 -8.44 10.94 9.97
N PHE A 183 -8.80 11.99 10.73
CA PHE A 183 -10.18 12.20 11.14
C PHE A 183 -11.15 12.27 9.95
N SER A 184 -10.73 12.84 8.83
CA SER A 184 -11.56 12.89 7.61
C SER A 184 -11.82 11.50 7.03
N GLU A 185 -10.77 10.67 6.93
CA GLU A 185 -10.88 9.27 6.46
C GLU A 185 -11.72 8.41 7.42
N PHE A 186 -11.62 8.69 8.73
CA PHE A 186 -12.46 8.05 9.75
C PHE A 186 -13.95 8.39 9.55
N CYS A 187 -14.27 9.68 9.36
CA CYS A 187 -15.64 10.11 9.10
C CYS A 187 -16.18 9.48 7.79
N GLU A 188 -15.36 9.41 6.76
CA GLU A 188 -15.72 8.78 5.49
C GLU A 188 -15.98 7.28 5.67
N TYR A 189 -15.10 6.57 6.39
CA TYR A 189 -15.24 5.13 6.66
C TYR A 189 -16.58 4.79 7.32
N TYR A 190 -16.93 5.54 8.35
CA TYR A 190 -18.18 5.35 9.11
C TYR A 190 -19.39 6.10 8.54
N SER A 191 -19.21 6.90 7.48
CA SER A 191 -20.25 7.75 6.88
C SER A 191 -20.87 8.73 7.91
N LEU A 192 -20.01 9.33 8.76
CA LEU A 192 -20.42 10.23 9.83
C LEU A 192 -20.56 11.66 9.32
N THR A 193 -21.71 12.28 9.59
CA THR A 193 -22.02 13.68 9.22
C THR A 193 -21.89 14.63 10.41
N ASP A 194 -22.24 14.19 11.63
CA ASP A 194 -21.99 14.94 12.86
C ASP A 194 -20.51 14.88 13.23
N ARG A 195 -19.79 15.92 12.88
CA ARG A 195 -18.34 15.99 13.11
C ARG A 195 -17.96 16.12 14.58
N TYR A 196 -18.84 16.64 15.44
CA TYR A 196 -18.57 16.79 16.89
C TYR A 196 -18.60 15.43 17.59
N ALA A 197 -19.67 14.68 17.39
CA ALA A 197 -19.80 13.33 17.92
C ALA A 197 -18.73 12.40 17.30
N ALA A 198 -18.46 12.53 16.00
CA ALA A 198 -17.43 11.80 15.29
C ALA A 198 -16.01 12.06 15.86
N PHE A 199 -15.68 13.30 16.21
CA PHE A 199 -14.38 13.64 16.77
C PHE A 199 -14.17 13.02 18.15
N SER A 200 -15.17 13.07 19.02
CA SER A 200 -15.14 12.43 20.34
C SER A 200 -14.95 10.90 20.22
N ARG A 201 -15.52 10.30 19.18
CA ARG A 201 -15.34 8.89 18.86
C ARG A 201 -13.94 8.61 18.30
N TYR A 202 -13.45 9.43 17.38
CA TYR A 202 -12.11 9.30 16.79
C TYR A 202 -11.00 9.41 17.84
N LEU A 203 -11.14 10.28 18.83
CA LEU A 203 -10.18 10.40 19.95
C LEU A 203 -10.04 9.09 20.76
N ARG A 204 -11.10 8.29 20.81
CA ARG A 204 -11.09 6.99 21.51
C ARG A 204 -10.64 5.83 20.64
N GLU A 205 -11.07 5.80 19.38
CA GLU A 205 -10.83 4.68 18.47
C GLU A 205 -9.55 4.84 17.64
N GLY A 206 -9.06 6.07 17.50
CA GLY A 206 -7.87 6.37 16.71
C GLY A 206 -8.03 6.11 15.21
N GLY A 207 -6.89 6.13 14.49
CA GLY A 207 -6.83 6.00 13.04
C GLY A 207 -6.43 4.61 12.54
N MET A 208 -6.32 3.59 13.40
CA MET A 208 -5.89 2.24 12.99
C MET A 208 -7.06 1.48 12.36
N ALA A 209 -7.20 1.58 11.05
CA ALA A 209 -8.35 1.04 10.30
C ALA A 209 -8.63 -0.45 10.54
N GLY A 210 -7.61 -1.25 10.89
CA GLY A 210 -7.79 -2.65 11.26
C GLY A 210 -8.65 -2.85 12.51
N SER A 211 -8.68 -1.86 13.43
CA SER A 211 -9.52 -1.92 14.63
C SER A 211 -11.01 -1.79 14.32
N TYR A 212 -11.35 -1.18 13.18
CA TYR A 212 -12.75 -0.93 12.81
C TYR A 212 -13.50 -2.20 12.38
N LEU A 213 -12.79 -3.30 12.18
CA LEU A 213 -13.37 -4.60 11.88
C LEU A 213 -14.01 -5.26 13.13
N TYR A 214 -13.60 -4.82 14.32
CA TYR A 214 -14.11 -5.34 15.58
C TYR A 214 -15.38 -4.58 15.97
N GLN A 215 -16.47 -5.32 16.24
CA GLN A 215 -17.74 -4.74 16.69
C GLN A 215 -17.72 -4.47 18.19
N ASP A 216 -17.07 -5.36 18.95
CA ASP A 216 -16.91 -5.22 20.38
C ASP A 216 -15.85 -4.16 20.70
N PRO A 217 -16.15 -3.18 21.58
CA PRO A 217 -15.21 -2.15 22.00
C PRO A 217 -13.96 -2.70 22.70
N GLU A 218 -14.10 -3.74 23.54
CA GLU A 218 -12.98 -4.35 24.25
C GLU A 218 -11.99 -5.01 23.27
N ALA A 219 -12.48 -5.84 22.37
CA ALA A 219 -11.67 -6.46 21.31
C ALA A 219 -11.00 -5.42 20.38
N LYS A 220 -11.65 -4.26 20.17
CA LYS A 220 -11.07 -3.14 19.43
C LYS A 220 -9.88 -2.53 20.18
N TYR A 221 -10.00 -2.31 21.48
CA TYR A 221 -8.91 -1.76 22.30
C TYR A 221 -7.76 -2.75 22.42
N ASP A 222 -8.04 -4.04 22.61
CA ASP A 222 -7.03 -5.08 22.64
C ASP A 222 -6.23 -5.11 21.33
N TYR A 223 -6.90 -5.02 20.18
CA TYR A 223 -6.23 -4.92 18.90
C TYR A 223 -5.30 -3.70 18.79
N ILE A 224 -5.75 -2.54 19.30
CA ILE A 224 -4.95 -1.31 19.29
C ILE A 224 -3.75 -1.45 20.22
N ALA A 225 -3.93 -2.04 21.39
CA ALA A 225 -2.86 -2.32 22.35
C ALA A 225 -1.80 -3.24 21.76
N ASP A 226 -2.22 -4.36 21.13
CA ASP A 226 -1.30 -5.28 20.43
C ASP A 226 -0.48 -4.58 19.35
N VAL A 227 -1.12 -3.70 18.58
CA VAL A 227 -0.41 -2.92 17.55
C VAL A 227 0.59 -1.98 18.18
N PHE A 228 0.20 -1.30 19.27
CA PHE A 228 1.05 -0.36 20.00
C PHE A 228 2.28 -1.06 20.60
N ASP A 229 2.08 -2.20 21.28
CA ASP A 229 3.16 -2.98 21.87
C ASP A 229 4.13 -3.48 20.80
N THR A 230 3.61 -3.92 19.64
CA THR A 230 4.45 -4.32 18.50
C THR A 230 5.28 -3.16 17.93
N LEU A 231 4.84 -1.91 18.09
CA LEU A 231 5.56 -0.72 17.62
C LEU A 231 6.63 -0.24 18.60
N ILE A 232 6.45 -0.47 19.90
CA ILE A 232 7.35 0.02 20.97
C ILE A 232 8.42 -1.01 21.33
N VAL A 233 8.09 -2.29 21.33
CA VAL A 233 8.99 -3.38 21.79
C VAL A 233 9.99 -3.82 20.70
N ARG A 234 9.93 -3.26 19.51
CA ARG A 234 10.88 -3.47 18.41
C ARG A 234 11.65 -2.19 18.11
#